data_0fad79d40f02d3802a9388b62369a91f
#
_entry.id   0fad79d40f02d3802a9388b62369a91f
#
_cell.length_a   1.000
_cell.length_b   1.000
_cell.length_c   1.000
_cell.angle_alpha   90.00
_cell.angle_beta   90.00
_cell.angle_gamma   90.00
#
_symmetry.space_group_name_H-M   'P 1'
#
loop_
_entity.id
_entity.type
_entity.pdbx_description
1 polymer ?
#
loop_
_entity_poly.entity_id
_entity_poly.type
_entity_poly.pdbx_seq_one_letter_code
_entity_poly.pdbx_strand_id
1 'polypeptide(L)'
;VDVSALFLLGGAFLLLRLVTGEGKGWSGLSAPRHFGVVAAPGRPAFSAVCFDDVGGQEVAKREFLEALNFVREADQVSRLGIRPLKGILLSGPPGTGKTLLAKAAANYTDSVFVAASGSEFVEMYAGVGAQRVRQLFHRARHLAQQAGKRNAIVFIDEIDVLGGRRGQLASHHEYDQTLNQLLVEMDGISSRDGVRILVVAATNRVDILDAALLRPGRFDRLVKVDLPDREGRLHILRLHARGKPLAAEVDLDAVARETFGFSGAHLESALNEAAILAWRAGREEITMSDLREATEKVMLGEKLERRPGARERERIAHHEAGHGAVSELLSPGSVSAVTVTSRGQALGYLRRTLRDEQYLYTREELLDQIAICVGGAAAEEAFFGSRSTGSAGDFQQAVKLAKQMVLSGLSDLGVVSEESLPGRLLHEAQAGIIAEQVERARRLIEEQRAGIERAVAHLIEHERIDGEAFRAALAGVPPAA
;
A
#
# COMPACT_ATOMS: atom_id res chain seq x y z
N VAL A 1 9.69 -33.26 58.18
CA VAL A 1 9.70 -31.80 58.25
C VAL A 1 8.45 -31.34 57.54
N ASP A 2 7.52 -30.77 58.33
CA ASP A 2 6.17 -30.47 57.91
C ASP A 2 6.13 -29.23 57.00
N VAL A 3 5.73 -29.40 55.77
CA VAL A 3 5.70 -28.36 54.73
C VAL A 3 4.70 -27.23 55.06
N SER A 4 3.71 -27.53 55.92
CA SER A 4 2.73 -26.56 56.39
C SER A 4 3.31 -25.47 57.31
N ALA A 5 4.38 -25.77 58.05
CA ALA A 5 5.07 -24.77 58.89
C ALA A 5 5.86 -23.74 58.09
N LEU A 6 6.35 -24.07 56.88
CA LEU A 6 7.06 -23.16 56.00
C LEU A 6 6.11 -22.15 55.33
N PHE A 7 4.87 -22.57 55.04
CA PHE A 7 3.86 -21.64 54.46
C PHE A 7 3.32 -20.63 55.49
N LEU A 8 3.20 -21.05 56.78
CA LEU A 8 2.78 -20.15 57.84
C LEU A 8 3.86 -19.11 58.22
N LEU A 9 5.14 -19.51 58.19
CA LEU A 9 6.25 -18.59 58.41
C LEU A 9 6.45 -17.61 57.22
N GLY A 10 6.24 -18.08 55.98
CA GLY A 10 6.28 -17.21 54.77
C GLY A 10 5.13 -16.20 54.77
N GLY A 11 3.92 -16.62 55.14
CA GLY A 11 2.74 -15.75 55.26
C GLY A 11 2.86 -14.70 56.37
N ALA A 12 3.41 -15.09 57.53
CA ALA A 12 3.66 -14.16 58.63
C ALA A 12 4.75 -13.11 58.31
N PHE A 13 5.80 -13.48 57.56
CA PHE A 13 6.83 -12.58 57.10
C PHE A 13 6.30 -11.57 56.04
N LEU A 14 5.36 -12.01 55.20
CA LEU A 14 4.71 -11.11 54.21
C LEU A 14 3.76 -10.12 54.92
N LEU A 15 3.03 -10.58 55.93
CA LEU A 15 2.13 -9.74 56.74
C LEU A 15 2.91 -8.74 57.61
N LEU A 16 4.04 -9.13 58.17
CA LEU A 16 4.89 -8.25 58.97
C LEU A 16 5.51 -7.12 58.14
N ARG A 17 5.83 -7.38 56.87
CA ARG A 17 6.30 -6.33 55.92
C ARG A 17 5.18 -5.36 55.50
N LEU A 18 3.94 -5.79 55.54
CA LEU A 18 2.75 -4.95 55.24
C LEU A 18 2.42 -3.99 56.43
N VAL A 19 2.72 -4.41 57.64
CA VAL A 19 2.38 -3.65 58.87
C VAL A 19 3.51 -2.72 59.34
N THR A 20 4.76 -3.00 59.02
CA THR A 20 5.90 -2.19 59.45
C THR A 20 6.25 -0.99 58.55
N GLY A 21 5.41 -0.66 57.58
CA GLY A 21 5.38 0.68 56.96
C GLY A 21 6.69 1.23 56.34
N GLU A 22 7.64 0.37 55.91
CA GLU A 22 8.73 0.85 55.07
C GLU A 22 8.23 0.94 53.61
N GLY A 23 7.54 2.05 53.36
CA GLY A 23 7.07 2.43 52.06
C GLY A 23 8.21 2.82 51.13
N LYS A 24 8.84 1.85 50.46
CA LYS A 24 9.37 2.05 49.13
C LYS A 24 8.28 1.65 48.15
N GLY A 25 7.69 2.68 47.54
CA GLY A 25 6.57 2.56 46.65
C GLY A 25 6.77 1.49 45.59
N TRP A 26 5.79 0.67 45.42
CA TRP A 26 5.62 -0.22 44.30
C TRP A 26 5.24 0.64 43.06
N SER A 27 6.24 1.34 42.50
CA SER A 27 6.17 1.98 41.20
C SER A 27 6.69 1.03 40.11
N GLY A 28 6.10 -0.14 40.03
CA GLY A 28 6.58 -1.19 39.15
C GLY A 28 5.49 -1.88 38.36
N LEU A 29 4.52 -1.13 37.79
CA LEU A 29 3.59 -1.64 36.78
C LEU A 29 3.14 -0.49 35.89
N SER A 30 4.00 -0.14 34.99
CA SER A 30 3.85 0.33 33.62
C SER A 30 5.14 1.06 33.26
N ALA A 31 6.08 0.34 32.66
CA ALA A 31 7.10 1.02 31.88
C ALA A 31 6.36 1.83 30.81
N PRO A 32 6.54 3.17 30.76
CA PRO A 32 5.89 3.93 29.71
C PRO A 32 6.38 3.37 28.38
N ARG A 33 5.47 2.86 27.55
CA ARG A 33 5.76 2.56 26.16
C ARG A 33 6.25 3.88 25.56
N HIS A 34 7.54 3.95 25.22
CA HIS A 34 8.15 5.16 24.71
C HIS A 34 7.64 5.38 23.29
N PHE A 35 6.93 6.49 23.06
CA PHE A 35 6.67 6.98 21.71
C PHE A 35 8.00 7.10 20.94
N GLY A 36 8.03 6.70 19.68
CA GLY A 36 9.21 6.78 18.85
C GLY A 36 9.71 8.21 18.74
N VAL A 37 10.88 8.50 19.31
CA VAL A 37 11.55 9.80 19.19
C VAL A 37 12.65 9.65 18.15
N VAL A 38 12.54 10.34 17.04
CA VAL A 38 13.50 10.29 15.94
C VAL A 38 14.71 11.20 16.19
N ALA A 39 14.60 12.16 17.12
CA ALA A 39 15.74 13.00 17.54
C ALA A 39 15.70 13.22 19.05
N ALA A 40 16.61 12.53 19.79
CA ALA A 40 16.94 12.85 21.16
C ALA A 40 18.19 13.73 21.18
N PRO A 41 18.29 14.74 22.10
CA PRO A 41 19.52 15.52 22.26
C PRO A 41 20.69 14.59 22.63
N GLY A 42 21.80 14.63 21.86
CA GLY A 42 23.04 13.94 22.18
C GLY A 42 23.28 12.57 21.53
N ARG A 43 22.36 12.05 20.67
CA ARG A 43 22.70 10.96 19.74
C ARG A 43 22.91 11.53 18.34
N PRO A 44 23.91 11.01 17.56
CA PRO A 44 24.06 11.41 16.18
C PRO A 44 22.70 11.16 15.49
N ALA A 45 22.17 12.23 14.90
CA ALA A 45 20.93 12.17 14.14
C ALA A 45 21.01 10.98 13.17
N PHE A 46 19.99 10.12 13.14
CA PHE A 46 19.69 9.39 11.93
C PHE A 46 19.82 10.39 10.79
N SER A 47 20.49 10.01 9.70
CA SER A 47 20.71 10.89 8.56
C SER A 47 19.42 11.66 8.29
N ALA A 48 19.51 13.01 8.40
CA ALA A 48 18.35 13.87 8.35
C ALA A 48 17.67 13.63 7.00
N VAL A 49 16.49 13.03 7.01
CA VAL A 49 15.71 12.76 5.79
C VAL A 49 15.35 14.11 5.17
N CYS A 50 15.76 14.33 3.92
CA CYS A 50 15.43 15.50 3.12
C CYS A 50 14.31 15.18 2.13
N PHE A 51 13.70 16.21 1.54
CA PHE A 51 12.72 16.01 0.47
C PHE A 51 13.32 15.35 -0.78
N ASP A 52 14.63 15.47 -0.98
CA ASP A 52 15.35 14.78 -2.07
C ASP A 52 15.47 13.26 -1.86
N ASP A 53 15.30 12.80 -0.61
CA ASP A 53 15.27 11.37 -0.29
C ASP A 53 13.87 10.76 -0.51
N VAL A 54 12.86 11.59 -0.82
CA VAL A 54 11.51 11.14 -1.17
C VAL A 54 11.42 11.06 -2.68
N GLY A 55 11.47 9.87 -3.24
CA GLY A 55 11.37 9.66 -4.69
C GLY A 55 9.95 9.88 -5.21
N GLY A 56 9.82 10.52 -6.38
CA GLY A 56 8.53 10.81 -6.98
C GLY A 56 7.68 11.79 -6.16
N GLN A 57 6.36 11.71 -6.30
CA GLN A 57 5.41 12.50 -5.48
C GLN A 57 5.55 14.03 -5.64
N GLU A 58 5.94 14.51 -6.81
CA GLU A 58 6.30 15.93 -7.00
C GLU A 58 5.14 16.89 -6.68
N VAL A 59 3.90 16.50 -6.99
CA VAL A 59 2.71 17.30 -6.66
C VAL A 59 2.51 17.33 -5.15
N ALA A 60 2.51 16.16 -4.49
CA ALA A 60 2.35 16.07 -3.05
C ALA A 60 3.47 16.81 -2.29
N LYS A 61 4.72 16.70 -2.75
CA LYS A 61 5.86 17.45 -2.19
C LYS A 61 5.64 18.96 -2.29
N ARG A 62 5.23 19.45 -3.46
CA ARG A 62 4.99 20.87 -3.68
C ARG A 62 3.88 21.42 -2.77
N GLU A 63 2.73 20.72 -2.71
CA GLU A 63 1.61 21.11 -1.84
C GLU A 63 2.01 21.06 -0.36
N PHE A 64 2.79 20.05 0.02
CA PHE A 64 3.25 19.92 1.40
C PHE A 64 4.26 21.00 1.76
N LEU A 65 5.24 21.27 0.89
CA LEU A 65 6.22 22.34 1.07
C LEU A 65 5.56 23.73 1.16
N GLU A 66 4.55 23.99 0.33
CA GLU A 66 3.76 25.22 0.42
C GLU A 66 3.13 25.37 1.82
N ALA A 67 2.48 24.30 2.32
CA ALA A 67 1.91 24.30 3.66
C ALA A 67 2.97 24.47 4.76
N LEU A 68 4.14 23.86 4.62
CA LEU A 68 5.24 23.99 5.59
C LEU A 68 5.87 25.38 5.61
N ASN A 69 5.87 26.12 4.49
CA ASN A 69 6.33 27.51 4.45
C ASN A 69 5.52 28.40 5.40
N PHE A 70 4.20 28.15 5.55
CA PHE A 70 3.39 28.87 6.56
C PHE A 70 3.87 28.63 7.99
N VAL A 71 4.48 27.48 8.27
CA VAL A 71 5.05 27.18 9.59
C VAL A 71 6.42 27.83 9.75
N ARG A 72 7.26 27.77 8.71
CA ARG A 72 8.60 28.34 8.71
C ARG A 72 8.59 29.86 8.76
N GLU A 73 7.67 30.48 8.02
CA GLU A 73 7.55 31.95 7.89
C GLU A 73 6.38 32.51 8.72
N ALA A 74 6.01 31.81 9.79
CA ALA A 74 4.82 32.10 10.59
C ALA A 74 4.76 33.55 11.11
N ASP A 75 5.88 34.21 11.34
CA ASP A 75 5.92 35.61 11.80
C ASP A 75 5.53 36.58 10.67
N GLN A 76 5.86 36.28 9.41
CA GLN A 76 5.42 37.06 8.24
C GLN A 76 3.94 36.80 7.93
N VAL A 77 3.53 35.54 7.97
CA VAL A 77 2.17 35.09 7.74
C VAL A 77 1.20 35.73 8.75
N SER A 78 1.59 35.81 10.02
CA SER A 78 0.80 36.43 11.08
C SER A 78 0.60 37.93 10.85
N ARG A 79 1.55 38.64 10.26
CA ARG A 79 1.41 40.08 9.92
C ARG A 79 0.35 40.36 8.86
N LEU A 80 0.09 39.35 7.99
CA LEU A 80 -0.96 39.40 6.98
C LEU A 80 -2.33 38.98 7.51
N GLY A 81 -2.44 38.65 8.83
CA GLY A 81 -3.67 38.17 9.44
C GLY A 81 -4.07 36.73 9.04
N ILE A 82 -3.14 36.00 8.43
CA ILE A 82 -3.39 34.61 8.03
C ILE A 82 -3.35 33.73 9.28
N ARG A 83 -4.36 32.85 9.41
CA ARG A 83 -4.41 31.88 10.51
C ARG A 83 -3.30 30.84 10.37
N PRO A 84 -2.50 30.57 11.43
CA PRO A 84 -1.48 29.54 11.38
C PRO A 84 -2.11 28.17 11.17
N LEU A 85 -1.48 27.35 10.33
CA LEU A 85 -1.87 25.96 10.13
C LEU A 85 -1.61 25.13 11.40
N LYS A 86 -2.60 24.32 11.77
CA LYS A 86 -2.49 23.43 12.94
C LYS A 86 -2.28 21.98 12.55
N GLY A 87 -2.85 21.55 11.42
CA GLY A 87 -2.78 20.16 10.99
C GLY A 87 -2.71 19.99 9.49
N ILE A 88 -1.96 18.98 9.06
CA ILE A 88 -1.88 18.49 7.67
C ILE A 88 -2.18 17.01 7.68
N LEU A 89 -3.12 16.58 6.84
CA LEU A 89 -3.47 15.18 6.66
C LEU A 89 -2.87 14.66 5.35
N LEU A 90 -1.99 13.64 5.46
CA LEU A 90 -1.44 12.91 4.32
C LEU A 90 -2.34 11.70 4.03
N SER A 91 -2.91 11.62 2.85
CA SER A 91 -3.81 10.53 2.47
C SER A 91 -3.30 9.79 1.24
N GLY A 92 -3.48 8.49 1.19
CA GLY A 92 -3.13 7.68 0.01
C GLY A 92 -2.79 6.24 0.35
N PRO A 93 -2.51 5.40 -0.66
CA PRO A 93 -2.20 3.99 -0.50
C PRO A 93 -1.02 3.73 0.43
N PRO A 94 -0.92 2.53 1.03
CA PRO A 94 0.23 2.16 1.86
C PRO A 94 1.52 2.12 1.04
N GLY A 95 2.65 2.40 1.71
CA GLY A 95 3.97 2.37 1.08
C GLY A 95 4.28 3.50 0.11
N THR A 96 3.48 4.57 0.06
CA THR A 96 3.70 5.74 -0.82
C THR A 96 4.64 6.79 -0.23
N GLY A 97 5.18 6.58 0.98
CA GLY A 97 6.18 7.47 1.59
C GLY A 97 5.60 8.55 2.53
N LYS A 98 4.34 8.44 2.99
CA LYS A 98 3.70 9.40 3.90
C LYS A 98 4.53 9.69 5.15
N THR A 99 5.02 8.65 5.82
CA THR A 99 5.88 8.77 7.01
C THR A 99 7.24 9.40 6.67
N LEU A 100 7.79 9.12 5.49
CA LEU A 100 9.04 9.70 5.01
C LEU A 100 8.88 11.21 4.74
N LEU A 101 7.78 11.62 4.11
CA LEU A 101 7.40 13.02 3.92
C LEU A 101 7.30 13.76 5.25
N ALA A 102 6.67 13.16 6.27
CA ALA A 102 6.55 13.78 7.59
C ALA A 102 7.93 13.97 8.27
N LYS A 103 8.85 13.02 8.11
CA LYS A 103 10.24 13.15 8.58
C LYS A 103 11.00 14.26 7.84
N ALA A 104 10.86 14.32 6.52
CA ALA A 104 11.46 15.38 5.71
C ALA A 104 10.92 16.77 6.10
N ALA A 105 9.62 16.87 6.42
CA ALA A 105 9.00 18.09 6.93
C ALA A 105 9.63 18.58 8.23
N ALA A 106 9.93 17.66 9.16
CA ALA A 106 10.55 18.00 10.42
C ALA A 106 11.96 18.57 10.23
N ASN A 107 12.73 18.01 9.31
CA ASN A 107 14.04 18.54 8.94
C ASN A 107 13.91 19.91 8.26
N TYR A 108 13.00 20.05 7.30
CA TYR A 108 12.79 21.30 6.57
C TYR A 108 12.37 22.48 7.44
N THR A 109 11.56 22.22 8.46
CA THR A 109 11.04 23.24 9.39
C THR A 109 11.88 23.39 10.66
N ASP A 110 13.03 22.74 10.75
CA ASP A 110 13.86 22.64 11.95
C ASP A 110 13.06 22.31 13.22
N SER A 111 12.18 21.32 13.10
CA SER A 111 11.26 20.90 14.15
C SER A 111 11.78 19.67 14.89
N VAL A 112 11.38 19.50 16.15
CA VAL A 112 11.44 18.21 16.82
C VAL A 112 10.36 17.31 16.25
N PHE A 113 10.67 16.04 16.00
CA PHE A 113 9.75 15.05 15.46
C PHE A 113 9.38 14.02 16.51
N VAL A 114 8.08 13.92 16.82
CA VAL A 114 7.52 12.91 17.73
C VAL A 114 6.43 12.14 16.97
N ALA A 115 6.59 10.82 16.90
CA ALA A 115 5.67 9.96 16.18
C ALA A 115 4.91 9.03 17.12
N ALA A 116 3.66 8.74 16.78
CA ALA A 116 2.83 7.73 17.39
C ALA A 116 1.97 7.04 16.29
N SER A 117 1.61 5.77 16.49
CA SER A 117 0.59 5.11 15.68
C SER A 117 -0.79 5.31 16.30
N GLY A 118 -1.83 5.44 15.48
CA GLY A 118 -3.22 5.49 15.93
C GLY A 118 -3.58 4.31 16.85
N SER A 119 -3.03 3.14 16.58
CA SER A 119 -3.20 1.94 17.42
C SER A 119 -2.63 2.07 18.83
N GLU A 120 -1.65 2.94 19.08
CA GLU A 120 -1.09 3.15 20.43
C GLU A 120 -2.08 3.85 21.38
N PHE A 121 -3.11 4.49 20.84
CA PHE A 121 -4.13 5.19 21.62
C PHE A 121 -5.34 4.31 21.94
N VAL A 122 -5.40 3.10 21.38
CA VAL A 122 -6.49 2.16 21.59
C VAL A 122 -6.12 1.23 22.75
N GLU A 123 -6.91 1.25 23.82
CA GLU A 123 -6.72 0.39 25.00
C GLU A 123 -8.07 -0.07 25.51
N MET A 124 -8.07 -1.17 26.29
CA MET A 124 -9.31 -1.71 26.91
C MET A 124 -9.78 -0.92 28.14
N TYR A 125 -8.94 -0.04 28.69
CA TYR A 125 -9.25 0.71 29.91
C TYR A 125 -9.65 2.15 29.60
N ALA A 126 -10.80 2.58 30.13
CA ALA A 126 -11.36 3.90 29.88
C ALA A 126 -10.41 5.05 30.28
N GLY A 127 -10.25 6.02 29.37
CA GLY A 127 -9.48 7.23 29.58
C GLY A 127 -7.97 7.11 29.33
N VAL A 128 -7.42 5.93 29.10
CA VAL A 128 -5.97 5.72 28.86
C VAL A 128 -5.58 6.33 27.51
N GLY A 129 -6.38 6.16 26.48
CA GLY A 129 -6.14 6.75 25.15
C GLY A 129 -6.07 8.27 25.20
N ALA A 130 -7.02 8.91 25.86
CA ALA A 130 -7.04 10.37 26.05
C ALA A 130 -5.82 10.87 26.86
N GLN A 131 -5.37 10.12 27.85
CA GLN A 131 -4.16 10.44 28.60
C GLN A 131 -2.91 10.37 27.71
N ARG A 132 -2.81 9.34 26.85
CA ARG A 132 -1.68 9.19 25.91
C ARG A 132 -1.62 10.32 24.90
N VAL A 133 -2.77 10.77 24.38
CA VAL A 133 -2.82 11.97 23.52
C VAL A 133 -2.23 13.18 24.24
N ARG A 134 -2.65 13.47 25.47
CA ARG A 134 -2.07 14.59 26.26
C ARG A 134 -0.57 14.44 26.46
N GLN A 135 -0.12 13.22 26.78
CA GLN A 135 1.31 12.94 26.97
C GLN A 135 2.12 13.15 25.68
N LEU A 136 1.59 12.78 24.52
CA LEU A 136 2.23 12.99 23.22
C LEU A 136 2.49 14.48 22.96
N PHE A 137 1.46 15.33 23.13
CA PHE A 137 1.60 16.78 22.93
C PHE A 137 2.51 17.44 23.98
N HIS A 138 2.39 17.04 25.24
CA HIS A 138 3.29 17.51 26.30
C HIS A 138 4.74 17.15 26.01
N ARG A 139 5.01 15.91 25.59
CA ARG A 139 6.35 15.45 25.24
C ARG A 139 6.92 16.23 24.05
N ALA A 140 6.12 16.50 23.02
CA ALA A 140 6.57 17.29 21.87
C ALA A 140 7.01 18.70 22.30
N ARG A 141 6.23 19.38 23.15
CA ARG A 141 6.60 20.70 23.72
C ARG A 141 7.89 20.63 24.54
N HIS A 142 7.98 19.68 25.46
CA HIS A 142 9.13 19.52 26.36
C HIS A 142 10.41 19.24 25.56
N LEU A 143 10.38 18.34 24.58
CA LEU A 143 11.53 18.04 23.74
C LEU A 143 11.96 19.25 22.89
N ALA A 144 11.01 20.02 22.36
CA ALA A 144 11.32 21.24 21.61
C ALA A 144 12.01 22.28 22.50
N GLN A 145 11.49 22.48 23.71
CA GLN A 145 12.11 23.40 24.71
C GLN A 145 13.51 22.94 25.09
N GLN A 146 13.72 21.65 25.38
CA GLN A 146 15.04 21.09 25.69
C GLN A 146 16.03 21.23 24.53
N ALA A 147 15.57 21.11 23.31
CA ALA A 147 16.38 21.26 22.09
C ALA A 147 16.59 22.74 21.68
N GLY A 148 15.99 23.71 22.37
CA GLY A 148 15.99 25.11 21.97
C GLY A 148 15.28 25.42 20.67
N LYS A 149 14.36 24.54 20.22
CA LYS A 149 13.63 24.68 18.97
C LYS A 149 12.27 25.34 19.20
N ARG A 150 11.85 26.16 18.22
CA ARG A 150 10.55 26.85 18.27
C ARG A 150 9.41 26.01 17.72
N ASN A 151 9.72 24.94 16.97
CA ASN A 151 8.74 24.14 16.26
C ASN A 151 8.82 22.67 16.68
N ALA A 152 7.67 21.99 16.73
CA ALA A 152 7.57 20.55 16.89
C ALA A 152 6.55 19.99 15.90
N ILE A 153 6.85 18.84 15.32
CA ILE A 153 5.91 18.06 14.53
C ILE A 153 5.47 16.85 15.35
N VAL A 154 4.15 16.73 15.55
CA VAL A 154 3.51 15.54 16.09
C VAL A 154 2.97 14.75 14.90
N PHE A 155 3.55 13.58 14.65
CA PHE A 155 3.11 12.69 13.57
C PHE A 155 2.25 11.58 14.13
N ILE A 156 1.07 11.37 13.53
CA ILE A 156 0.15 10.29 13.89
C ILE A 156 -0.08 9.43 12.65
N ASP A 157 0.48 8.23 12.65
CA ASP A 157 0.24 7.27 11.57
C ASP A 157 -1.07 6.50 11.80
N GLU A 158 -1.72 6.06 10.73
CA GLU A 158 -2.98 5.31 10.78
C GLU A 158 -4.06 5.99 11.65
N ILE A 159 -4.27 7.30 11.44
CA ILE A 159 -5.23 8.07 12.24
C ILE A 159 -6.67 7.57 12.08
N ASP A 160 -6.97 6.84 11.03
CA ASP A 160 -8.27 6.20 10.76
C ASP A 160 -8.66 5.19 11.85
N VAL A 161 -7.69 4.62 12.57
CA VAL A 161 -7.96 3.78 13.75
C VAL A 161 -8.67 4.57 14.85
N LEU A 162 -8.35 5.86 15.03
CA LEU A 162 -8.97 6.74 16.02
C LEU A 162 -10.17 7.51 15.48
N GLY A 163 -10.12 7.85 14.20
CA GLY A 163 -11.02 8.80 13.55
C GLY A 163 -12.17 8.15 12.79
N GLY A 164 -12.49 6.87 13.00
CA GLY A 164 -13.58 6.18 12.31
C GLY A 164 -14.95 6.81 12.61
N ARG A 165 -15.86 6.76 11.60
CA ARG A 165 -17.23 7.30 11.72
C ARG A 165 -17.98 6.69 12.90
N ARG A 166 -18.65 7.54 13.67
CA ARG A 166 -19.46 7.16 14.83
C ARG A 166 -20.58 6.21 14.42
N GLY A 167 -20.78 5.13 15.17
CA GLY A 167 -21.96 4.27 15.04
C GLY A 167 -21.78 2.88 14.44
N GLN A 168 -20.57 2.45 14.10
CA GLN A 168 -20.37 1.13 13.45
C GLN A 168 -19.94 -0.03 14.36
N LEU A 169 -19.53 0.18 15.61
CA LEU A 169 -19.10 -0.89 16.54
C LEU A 169 -19.52 -0.58 17.99
N ALA A 170 -19.72 -1.62 18.81
CA ALA A 170 -20.25 -1.54 20.18
C ALA A 170 -19.29 -1.02 21.27
N SER A 171 -18.05 -0.64 20.94
CA SER A 171 -17.02 -0.15 21.89
C SER A 171 -16.76 1.37 21.81
N HIS A 172 -17.77 2.16 21.46
CA HIS A 172 -17.60 3.53 20.98
C HIS A 172 -17.12 4.58 22.00
N HIS A 173 -17.37 4.42 23.29
CA HIS A 173 -17.09 5.49 24.26
C HIS A 173 -15.61 5.85 24.41
N GLU A 174 -14.69 4.90 24.23
CA GLU A 174 -13.27 5.14 24.38
C GLU A 174 -12.65 5.83 23.16
N TYR A 175 -13.03 5.36 21.96
CA TYR A 175 -12.59 5.99 20.70
C TYR A 175 -13.06 7.45 20.63
N ASP A 176 -14.33 7.70 20.97
CA ASP A 176 -14.90 9.05 21.00
C ASP A 176 -14.19 9.93 22.03
N GLN A 177 -13.85 9.41 23.21
CA GLN A 177 -13.11 10.16 24.22
C GLN A 177 -11.69 10.50 23.79
N THR A 178 -11.00 9.56 23.17
CA THR A 178 -9.63 9.73 22.64
C THR A 178 -9.62 10.72 21.48
N LEU A 179 -10.56 10.58 20.54
CA LEU A 179 -10.73 11.51 19.42
C LEU A 179 -11.05 12.92 19.92
N ASN A 180 -12.00 13.05 20.86
CA ASN A 180 -12.34 14.35 21.44
C ASN A 180 -11.13 14.99 22.15
N GLN A 181 -10.28 14.19 22.85
CA GLN A 181 -9.06 14.72 23.45
C GLN A 181 -8.07 15.21 22.38
N LEU A 182 -7.92 14.47 21.26
CA LEU A 182 -7.07 14.92 20.15
C LEU A 182 -7.58 16.26 19.59
N LEU A 183 -8.90 16.39 19.39
CA LEU A 183 -9.50 17.63 18.92
C LEU A 183 -9.26 18.78 19.90
N VAL A 184 -9.37 18.54 21.21
CA VAL A 184 -9.07 19.54 22.26
C VAL A 184 -7.62 19.97 22.22
N GLU A 185 -6.66 19.02 22.09
CA GLU A 185 -5.24 19.37 21.98
C GLU A 185 -4.96 20.18 20.70
N MET A 186 -5.57 19.82 19.57
CA MET A 186 -5.42 20.57 18.31
C MET A 186 -6.04 21.97 18.42
N ASP A 187 -7.23 22.08 19.01
CA ASP A 187 -7.88 23.39 19.22
C ASP A 187 -7.05 24.26 20.19
N GLY A 188 -6.44 23.64 21.21
CA GLY A 188 -5.57 24.27 22.20
C GLY A 188 -4.16 24.61 21.71
N ILE A 189 -3.78 24.26 20.48
CA ILE A 189 -2.47 24.66 19.91
C ILE A 189 -2.43 26.20 19.84
N SER A 190 -1.67 26.77 20.71
CA SER A 190 -1.40 28.21 20.75
C SER A 190 0.08 28.42 21.01
N SER A 191 0.62 29.56 20.56
CA SER A 191 2.03 29.94 20.79
C SER A 191 2.31 30.42 22.22
N ARG A 192 1.42 30.15 23.20
CA ARG A 192 1.56 30.64 24.57
C ARG A 192 2.83 30.22 25.27
N ASP A 193 3.35 29.00 24.91
CA ASP A 193 4.56 28.45 25.52
C ASP A 193 5.83 28.63 24.67
N GLY A 194 5.79 29.48 23.64
CA GLY A 194 6.90 29.72 22.74
C GLY A 194 7.24 28.56 21.75
N VAL A 195 6.53 27.43 21.83
CA VAL A 195 6.67 26.29 20.93
C VAL A 195 5.43 26.16 20.05
N ARG A 196 5.60 26.14 18.73
CA ARG A 196 4.55 25.89 17.74
C ARG A 196 4.48 24.40 17.44
N ILE A 197 3.32 23.80 17.57
CA ILE A 197 3.11 22.41 17.19
C ILE A 197 2.36 22.37 15.85
N LEU A 198 2.87 21.56 14.91
CA LEU A 198 2.16 21.14 13.73
C LEU A 198 1.80 19.66 13.87
N VAL A 199 0.54 19.32 13.74
CA VAL A 199 0.09 17.92 13.68
C VAL A 199 0.11 17.45 12.23
N VAL A 200 0.88 16.41 11.94
CA VAL A 200 0.84 15.74 10.63
C VAL A 200 0.25 14.36 10.87
N ALA A 201 -0.84 14.03 10.21
CA ALA A 201 -1.41 12.69 10.30
C ALA A 201 -1.36 11.97 8.97
N ALA A 202 -1.31 10.63 8.99
CA ALA A 202 -1.37 9.81 7.81
C ALA A 202 -2.55 8.83 7.90
N THR A 203 -3.22 8.61 6.76
CA THR A 203 -4.28 7.63 6.62
C THR A 203 -4.27 6.99 5.24
N ASN A 204 -4.73 5.75 5.18
CA ASN A 204 -5.01 5.07 3.91
C ASN A 204 -6.49 5.21 3.51
N ARG A 205 -7.36 5.70 4.43
CA ARG A 205 -8.81 5.72 4.27
C ARG A 205 -9.43 7.03 4.78
N VAL A 206 -9.36 8.05 3.95
CA VAL A 206 -10.02 9.36 4.26
C VAL A 206 -11.54 9.23 4.34
N ASP A 207 -12.11 8.29 3.59
CA ASP A 207 -13.54 8.04 3.46
C ASP A 207 -14.22 7.68 4.80
N ILE A 208 -13.48 7.07 5.72
CA ILE A 208 -14.02 6.64 7.03
C ILE A 208 -13.75 7.64 8.16
N LEU A 209 -12.97 8.69 7.92
CA LEU A 209 -12.64 9.66 8.97
C LEU A 209 -13.86 10.48 9.43
N ASP A 210 -13.88 10.78 10.73
CA ASP A 210 -14.88 11.69 11.29
C ASP A 210 -14.71 13.11 10.71
N ALA A 211 -15.79 13.67 10.19
CA ALA A 211 -15.80 15.01 9.61
C ALA A 211 -15.31 16.11 10.57
N ALA A 212 -15.34 15.87 11.87
CA ALA A 212 -14.81 16.80 12.87
C ALA A 212 -13.30 17.01 12.73
N LEU A 213 -12.54 16.02 12.29
CA LEU A 213 -11.10 16.14 12.03
C LEU A 213 -10.80 17.08 10.85
N LEU A 214 -11.67 17.07 9.85
CA LEU A 214 -11.51 17.83 8.60
C LEU A 214 -12.06 19.27 8.66
N ARG A 215 -12.57 19.70 9.84
CA ARG A 215 -13.05 21.07 10.02
C ARG A 215 -11.89 22.05 10.06
N PRO A 216 -12.08 23.27 9.51
CA PRO A 216 -11.08 24.34 9.58
C PRO A 216 -10.60 24.60 11.02
N GLY A 217 -9.29 24.76 11.20
CA GLY A 217 -8.64 24.90 12.51
C GLY A 217 -8.16 23.58 13.11
N ARG A 218 -8.25 22.46 12.38
CA ARG A 218 -7.76 21.13 12.75
C ARG A 218 -6.87 20.60 11.64
N PHE A 219 -7.32 19.67 10.78
CA PHE A 219 -6.57 19.36 9.57
C PHE A 219 -6.96 20.33 8.46
N ASP A 220 -6.25 21.43 8.39
CA ASP A 220 -6.53 22.54 7.47
C ASP A 220 -6.12 22.23 6.03
N ARG A 221 -5.23 21.27 5.83
CA ARG A 221 -4.72 20.83 4.53
C ARG A 221 -4.79 19.32 4.41
N LEU A 222 -5.31 18.88 3.27
CA LEU A 222 -5.29 17.49 2.85
C LEU A 222 -4.32 17.37 1.67
N VAL A 223 -3.23 16.60 1.85
CA VAL A 223 -2.26 16.32 0.80
C VAL A 223 -2.42 14.88 0.34
N LYS A 224 -2.72 14.68 -0.92
CA LYS A 224 -2.89 13.37 -1.51
C LYS A 224 -1.55 12.81 -1.97
N VAL A 225 -1.15 11.66 -1.43
CA VAL A 225 0.10 10.95 -1.73
C VAL A 225 -0.27 9.67 -2.48
N ASP A 226 -0.47 9.80 -3.78
CA ASP A 226 -0.88 8.69 -4.65
C ASP A 226 0.26 7.71 -4.95
N LEU A 227 -0.05 6.65 -5.69
CA LEU A 227 0.99 5.79 -6.26
C LEU A 227 1.85 6.61 -7.24
N PRO A 228 3.17 6.35 -7.31
CA PRO A 228 4.04 7.07 -8.21
C PRO A 228 3.72 6.74 -9.68
N ASP A 229 3.76 7.76 -10.54
CA ASP A 229 3.78 7.59 -11.98
C ASP A 229 5.11 6.97 -12.46
N ARG A 230 5.27 6.73 -13.75
CA ARG A 230 6.49 6.11 -14.30
C ARG A 230 7.76 6.87 -13.92
N GLU A 231 7.76 8.20 -14.04
CA GLU A 231 8.92 9.03 -13.71
C GLU A 231 9.23 8.95 -12.22
N GLY A 232 8.20 8.98 -11.39
CA GLY A 232 8.30 8.80 -9.94
C GLY A 232 8.86 7.43 -9.58
N ARG A 233 8.42 6.34 -10.24
CA ARG A 233 8.96 5.01 -10.02
C ARG A 233 10.43 4.92 -10.43
N LEU A 234 10.80 5.48 -11.57
CA LEU A 234 12.18 5.56 -12.00
C LEU A 234 13.06 6.33 -11.01
N HIS A 235 12.54 7.45 -10.49
CA HIS A 235 13.24 8.22 -9.46
C HIS A 235 13.43 7.40 -8.18
N ILE A 236 12.40 6.71 -7.70
CA ILE A 236 12.46 5.82 -6.52
C ILE A 236 13.47 4.68 -6.74
N LEU A 237 13.42 4.03 -7.91
CA LEU A 237 14.38 2.98 -8.26
C LEU A 237 15.81 3.49 -8.22
N ARG A 238 16.09 4.66 -8.79
CA ARG A 238 17.43 5.28 -8.75
C ARG A 238 17.87 5.61 -7.34
N LEU A 239 16.96 6.08 -6.47
CA LEU A 239 17.27 6.35 -5.06
C LEU A 239 17.70 5.08 -4.32
N HIS A 240 16.90 4.01 -4.43
CA HIS A 240 17.17 2.74 -3.74
C HIS A 240 18.29 1.91 -4.40
N ALA A 241 18.67 2.23 -5.65
CA ALA A 241 19.82 1.67 -6.33
C ALA A 241 21.16 2.28 -5.90
N ARG A 242 21.14 3.43 -5.22
CA ARG A 242 22.37 4.08 -4.73
C ARG A 242 23.14 3.12 -3.82
N GLY A 243 24.41 2.85 -4.18
CA GLY A 243 25.26 1.96 -3.42
C GLY A 243 25.00 0.47 -3.63
N LYS A 244 24.10 0.08 -4.54
CA LYS A 244 23.94 -1.31 -4.98
C LYS A 244 24.72 -1.55 -6.27
N PRO A 245 25.50 -2.65 -6.38
CA PRO A 245 26.24 -2.99 -7.58
C PRO A 245 25.27 -3.51 -8.65
N LEU A 246 24.91 -2.67 -9.61
CA LEU A 246 24.09 -3.06 -10.75
C LEU A 246 25.00 -3.40 -11.93
N ALA A 247 24.71 -4.50 -12.62
CA ALA A 247 25.37 -4.86 -13.87
C ALA A 247 25.06 -3.84 -14.99
N ALA A 248 25.96 -3.72 -15.97
CA ALA A 248 25.87 -2.68 -17.00
C ALA A 248 24.61 -2.78 -17.90
N GLU A 249 24.03 -3.98 -18.03
CA GLU A 249 22.84 -4.23 -18.82
C GLU A 249 21.53 -3.86 -18.09
N VAL A 250 21.58 -3.42 -16.81
CA VAL A 250 20.38 -3.11 -16.03
C VAL A 250 19.77 -1.80 -16.50
N ASP A 251 18.56 -1.90 -17.06
CA ASP A 251 17.72 -0.77 -17.45
C ASP A 251 16.62 -0.52 -16.39
N LEU A 252 16.86 0.43 -15.49
CA LEU A 252 15.88 0.84 -14.47
C LEU A 252 14.62 1.49 -15.07
N ASP A 253 14.70 2.07 -16.27
CA ASP A 253 13.54 2.63 -16.95
C ASP A 253 12.63 1.52 -17.47
N ALA A 254 13.20 0.42 -17.98
CA ALA A 254 12.42 -0.78 -18.29
C ALA A 254 11.70 -1.32 -17.05
N VAL A 255 12.39 -1.41 -15.91
CA VAL A 255 11.77 -1.84 -14.64
C VAL A 255 10.65 -0.89 -14.23
N ALA A 256 10.83 0.44 -14.37
CA ALA A 256 9.80 1.42 -14.06
C ALA A 256 8.55 1.26 -14.95
N ARG A 257 8.71 0.94 -16.25
CA ARG A 257 7.59 0.61 -17.16
C ARG A 257 6.86 -0.66 -16.72
N GLU A 258 7.61 -1.67 -16.30
CA GLU A 258 7.09 -2.98 -15.93
C GLU A 258 6.43 -3.03 -14.54
N THR A 259 6.59 -1.99 -13.71
CA THR A 259 6.11 -1.93 -12.30
C THR A 259 4.95 -0.95 -12.12
N PHE A 260 4.03 -0.86 -13.08
CA PHE A 260 2.80 -0.08 -12.95
C PHE A 260 2.02 -0.49 -11.69
N GLY A 261 1.55 0.50 -10.92
CA GLY A 261 0.81 0.27 -9.67
C GLY A 261 1.68 -0.07 -8.45
N PHE A 262 3.01 -0.11 -8.57
CA PHE A 262 3.89 -0.30 -7.43
C PHE A 262 3.99 0.98 -6.60
N SER A 263 3.93 0.80 -5.28
CA SER A 263 4.30 1.86 -4.32
C SER A 263 5.82 1.94 -4.15
N GLY A 264 6.29 3.01 -3.50
CA GLY A 264 7.72 3.15 -3.18
C GLY A 264 8.27 1.96 -2.37
N ALA A 265 7.50 1.45 -1.42
CA ALA A 265 7.89 0.28 -0.62
C ALA A 265 7.99 -1.00 -1.47
N HIS A 266 7.14 -1.18 -2.48
CA HIS A 266 7.24 -2.31 -3.40
C HIS A 266 8.54 -2.24 -4.23
N LEU A 267 8.92 -1.04 -4.71
CA LEU A 267 10.13 -0.83 -5.51
C LEU A 267 11.41 -1.01 -4.67
N GLU A 268 11.42 -0.51 -3.44
CA GLU A 268 12.49 -0.75 -2.46
C GLU A 268 12.67 -2.25 -2.21
N SER A 269 11.55 -2.95 -1.92
CA SER A 269 11.53 -4.39 -1.69
C SER A 269 12.05 -5.18 -2.90
N ALA A 270 11.66 -4.79 -4.13
CA ALA A 270 12.12 -5.44 -5.35
C ALA A 270 13.63 -5.30 -5.54
N LEU A 271 14.19 -4.10 -5.34
CA LEU A 271 15.64 -3.89 -5.42
C LEU A 271 16.42 -4.64 -4.33
N ASN A 272 15.86 -4.71 -3.12
CA ASN A 272 16.48 -5.47 -2.04
C ASN A 272 16.45 -6.98 -2.31
N GLU A 273 15.32 -7.49 -2.79
CA GLU A 273 15.18 -8.91 -3.14
C GLU A 273 16.08 -9.29 -4.31
N ALA A 274 16.24 -8.41 -5.32
CA ALA A 274 17.18 -8.63 -6.42
C ALA A 274 18.63 -8.78 -5.92
N ALA A 275 19.02 -7.95 -4.93
CA ALA A 275 20.33 -8.07 -4.30
C ALA A 275 20.50 -9.41 -3.55
N ILE A 276 19.44 -9.87 -2.87
CA ILE A 276 19.44 -11.19 -2.20
C ILE A 276 19.57 -12.32 -3.21
N LEU A 277 18.89 -12.24 -4.36
CA LEU A 277 19.01 -13.25 -5.43
C LEU A 277 20.43 -13.30 -6.02
N ALA A 278 21.04 -12.15 -6.29
CA ALA A 278 22.41 -12.08 -6.75
C ALA A 278 23.39 -12.70 -5.74
N TRP A 279 23.24 -12.33 -4.45
CA TRP A 279 24.06 -12.89 -3.38
C TRP A 279 23.91 -14.41 -3.23
N ARG A 280 22.67 -14.93 -3.27
CA ARG A 280 22.41 -16.39 -3.23
C ARG A 280 23.04 -17.15 -4.38
N ALA A 281 23.14 -16.49 -5.54
CA ALA A 281 23.79 -17.04 -6.73
C ALA A 281 25.31 -16.86 -6.74
N GLY A 282 25.90 -16.30 -5.65
CA GLY A 282 27.36 -16.09 -5.55
C GLY A 282 27.88 -14.98 -6.47
N ARG A 283 27.03 -14.07 -6.94
CA ARG A 283 27.38 -12.95 -7.83
C ARG A 283 27.58 -11.66 -7.05
N GLU A 284 28.47 -10.82 -7.53
CA GLU A 284 28.77 -9.51 -6.92
C GLU A 284 27.89 -8.38 -7.49
N GLU A 285 27.23 -8.62 -8.64
CA GLU A 285 26.40 -7.64 -9.33
C GLU A 285 24.95 -8.15 -9.49
N ILE A 286 24.02 -7.22 -9.44
CA ILE A 286 22.59 -7.46 -9.66
C ILE A 286 22.31 -7.36 -11.16
N THR A 287 21.79 -8.42 -11.76
CA THR A 287 21.43 -8.46 -13.18
C THR A 287 19.99 -8.04 -13.43
N MET A 288 19.64 -7.76 -14.70
CA MET A 288 18.25 -7.51 -15.10
C MET A 288 17.34 -8.71 -14.82
N SER A 289 17.88 -9.94 -14.91
CA SER A 289 17.15 -11.17 -14.56
C SER A 289 16.74 -11.21 -13.08
N ASP A 290 17.64 -10.78 -12.18
CA ASP A 290 17.34 -10.72 -10.74
C ASP A 290 16.24 -9.69 -10.45
N LEU A 291 16.29 -8.53 -11.10
CA LEU A 291 15.28 -7.48 -10.93
C LEU A 291 13.90 -7.94 -11.42
N ARG A 292 13.83 -8.65 -12.54
CA ARG A 292 12.58 -9.22 -13.04
C ARG A 292 12.03 -10.28 -12.09
N GLU A 293 12.87 -11.21 -11.64
CA GLU A 293 12.47 -12.24 -10.67
C GLU A 293 12.03 -11.64 -9.34
N ALA A 294 12.76 -10.64 -8.84
CA ALA A 294 12.40 -9.91 -7.62
C ALA A 294 11.08 -9.14 -7.75
N THR A 295 10.84 -8.50 -8.90
CA THR A 295 9.58 -7.81 -9.19
C THR A 295 8.41 -8.79 -9.17
N GLU A 296 8.57 -9.95 -9.79
CA GLU A 296 7.55 -11.01 -9.77
C GLU A 296 7.31 -11.55 -8.37
N LYS A 297 8.38 -11.73 -7.58
CA LYS A 297 8.27 -12.16 -6.18
C LYS A 297 7.52 -11.15 -5.31
N VAL A 298 7.77 -9.87 -5.47
CA VAL A 298 7.07 -8.80 -4.72
C VAL A 298 5.60 -8.71 -5.12
N MET A 299 5.29 -8.93 -6.40
CA MET A 299 3.92 -8.86 -6.93
C MET A 299 3.08 -10.08 -6.55
N LEU A 300 3.63 -11.28 -6.67
CA LEU A 300 2.90 -12.55 -6.64
C LEU A 300 3.27 -13.44 -5.45
N GLY A 301 4.35 -13.13 -4.75
CA GLY A 301 4.91 -13.94 -3.68
C GLY A 301 6.03 -14.87 -4.15
N GLU A 302 6.52 -15.67 -3.22
CA GLU A 302 7.61 -16.65 -3.45
C GLU A 302 7.19 -17.71 -4.48
N LYS A 303 8.14 -18.16 -5.28
CA LYS A 303 7.97 -19.33 -6.16
C LYS A 303 7.71 -20.56 -5.29
N LEU A 304 6.60 -21.23 -5.53
CA LEU A 304 6.23 -22.42 -4.77
C LEU A 304 6.75 -23.66 -5.45
N GLU A 305 7.20 -24.63 -4.65
CA GLU A 305 7.58 -25.98 -5.13
C GLU A 305 6.35 -26.87 -5.44
N ARG A 306 5.14 -26.28 -5.48
CA ARG A 306 3.96 -27.02 -5.92
C ARG A 306 4.13 -27.43 -7.38
N ARG A 307 4.13 -28.72 -7.61
CA ARG A 307 4.13 -29.29 -8.97
C ARG A 307 2.74 -29.85 -9.26
N PRO A 308 1.88 -29.09 -9.95
CA PRO A 308 0.61 -29.62 -10.42
C PRO A 308 0.81 -30.90 -11.24
N GLY A 309 -0.11 -31.85 -11.18
CA GLY A 309 -0.09 -33.03 -12.02
C GLY A 309 -0.11 -32.67 -13.51
N ALA A 310 0.33 -33.59 -14.39
CA ALA A 310 0.47 -33.30 -15.82
C ALA A 310 -0.81 -32.72 -16.46
N ARG A 311 -1.99 -33.27 -16.16
CA ARG A 311 -3.29 -32.77 -16.63
C ARG A 311 -3.65 -31.38 -16.09
N GLU A 312 -3.30 -31.12 -14.84
CA GLU A 312 -3.54 -29.82 -14.21
C GLU A 312 -2.60 -28.76 -14.79
N ARG A 313 -1.33 -29.11 -15.00
CA ARG A 313 -0.34 -28.25 -15.66
C ARG A 313 -0.74 -27.90 -17.09
N GLU A 314 -1.25 -28.86 -17.86
CA GLU A 314 -1.77 -28.64 -19.19
C GLU A 314 -2.98 -27.69 -19.17
N ARG A 315 -3.90 -27.86 -18.22
CA ARG A 315 -5.04 -26.96 -18.05
C ARG A 315 -4.59 -25.53 -17.68
N ILE A 316 -3.64 -25.38 -16.77
CA ILE A 316 -3.07 -24.08 -16.40
C ILE A 316 -2.42 -23.42 -17.63
N ALA A 317 -1.66 -24.18 -18.44
CA ALA A 317 -1.04 -23.65 -19.64
C ALA A 317 -2.06 -23.12 -20.67
N HIS A 318 -3.17 -23.83 -20.88
CA HIS A 318 -4.23 -23.36 -21.73
C HIS A 318 -4.96 -22.13 -21.14
N HIS A 319 -5.16 -22.09 -19.83
CA HIS A 319 -5.75 -20.96 -19.12
C HIS A 319 -4.92 -19.69 -19.34
N GLU A 320 -3.63 -19.73 -19.02
CA GLU A 320 -2.74 -18.58 -19.16
C GLU A 320 -2.50 -18.18 -20.63
N ALA A 321 -2.38 -19.17 -21.52
CA ALA A 321 -2.29 -18.89 -22.95
C ALA A 321 -3.59 -18.27 -23.51
N GLY A 322 -4.77 -18.64 -22.94
CA GLY A 322 -6.05 -18.03 -23.27
C GLY A 322 -6.12 -16.55 -22.93
N HIS A 323 -5.70 -16.18 -21.72
CA HIS A 323 -5.56 -14.77 -21.32
C HIS A 323 -4.59 -14.03 -22.26
N GLY A 324 -3.44 -14.65 -22.56
CA GLY A 324 -2.43 -14.08 -23.44
C GLY A 324 -2.96 -13.87 -24.87
N ALA A 325 -3.64 -14.86 -25.44
CA ALA A 325 -4.17 -14.78 -26.79
C ALA A 325 -5.23 -13.67 -26.93
N VAL A 326 -6.21 -13.63 -26.02
CA VAL A 326 -7.22 -12.57 -25.99
C VAL A 326 -6.56 -11.19 -25.80
N SER A 327 -5.56 -11.08 -24.89
CA SER A 327 -4.85 -9.82 -24.68
C SER A 327 -4.09 -9.34 -25.91
N GLU A 328 -3.40 -10.23 -26.61
CA GLU A 328 -2.60 -9.89 -27.80
C GLU A 328 -3.47 -9.52 -29.01
N LEU A 329 -4.63 -10.18 -29.16
CA LEU A 329 -5.59 -9.87 -30.23
C LEU A 329 -6.28 -8.53 -30.03
N LEU A 330 -6.65 -8.19 -28.79
CA LEU A 330 -7.33 -6.92 -28.47
C LEU A 330 -6.35 -5.75 -28.30
N SER A 331 -5.13 -6.04 -27.85
CA SER A 331 -4.09 -5.04 -27.62
C SER A 331 -2.72 -5.59 -28.07
N PRO A 332 -2.39 -5.51 -29.36
CA PRO A 332 -1.14 -6.04 -29.91
C PRO A 332 0.09 -5.49 -29.21
N GLY A 333 1.00 -6.38 -28.81
CA GLY A 333 2.22 -6.04 -28.05
C GLY A 333 2.02 -5.85 -26.54
N SER A 334 0.84 -6.16 -26.02
CA SER A 334 0.55 -6.04 -24.57
C SER A 334 1.11 -7.19 -23.74
N VAL A 335 1.31 -8.35 -24.32
CA VAL A 335 1.87 -9.51 -23.62
C VAL A 335 3.38 -9.41 -23.52
N SER A 336 3.92 -9.39 -22.30
CA SER A 336 5.36 -9.41 -22.06
C SER A 336 5.89 -10.79 -21.66
N ALA A 337 5.09 -11.60 -20.98
CA ALA A 337 5.39 -12.99 -20.67
C ALA A 337 4.16 -13.75 -20.26
N VAL A 338 4.15 -15.07 -20.52
CA VAL A 338 3.16 -16.02 -19.98
C VAL A 338 3.94 -17.11 -19.23
N THR A 339 3.47 -17.55 -18.07
CA THR A 339 4.14 -18.58 -17.28
C THR A 339 3.16 -19.48 -16.56
N VAL A 340 3.56 -20.74 -16.38
CA VAL A 340 2.85 -21.75 -15.60
C VAL A 340 3.56 -22.02 -14.26
N THR A 341 4.50 -21.18 -13.88
CA THR A 341 5.19 -21.28 -12.59
C THR A 341 4.26 -20.81 -11.47
N SER A 342 4.02 -21.67 -10.47
CA SER A 342 3.22 -21.33 -9.31
C SER A 342 3.92 -20.33 -8.39
N ARG A 343 3.21 -19.24 -8.02
CA ARG A 343 3.69 -18.23 -7.06
C ARG A 343 2.54 -17.83 -6.11
N GLY A 344 2.81 -17.84 -4.81
CA GLY A 344 1.79 -17.48 -3.81
C GLY A 344 0.49 -18.27 -3.99
N GLN A 345 -0.58 -17.63 -4.38
CA GLN A 345 -1.87 -18.28 -4.69
C GLN A 345 -2.09 -18.55 -6.18
N ALA A 346 -1.28 -17.94 -7.05
CA ALA A 346 -1.37 -18.12 -8.50
C ALA A 346 -0.66 -19.42 -8.94
N LEU A 347 -1.31 -20.19 -9.79
CA LEU A 347 -0.75 -21.41 -10.41
C LEU A 347 -0.01 -21.11 -11.71
N GLY A 348 -0.31 -19.99 -12.35
CA GLY A 348 0.31 -19.39 -13.50
C GLY A 348 -0.01 -17.91 -13.53
N TYR A 349 0.50 -17.16 -14.47
CA TYR A 349 0.10 -15.76 -14.68
C TYR A 349 0.52 -15.21 -16.04
N LEU A 350 -0.29 -14.29 -16.54
CA LEU A 350 0.01 -13.45 -17.69
C LEU A 350 0.63 -12.13 -17.23
N ARG A 351 1.84 -11.80 -17.71
CA ARG A 351 2.42 -10.48 -17.52
C ARG A 351 2.11 -9.59 -18.72
N ARG A 352 1.49 -8.46 -18.43
CA ARG A 352 1.17 -7.44 -19.43
C ARG A 352 2.02 -6.21 -19.22
N THR A 353 2.47 -5.59 -20.31
CA THR A 353 3.08 -4.26 -20.29
C THR A 353 2.17 -3.31 -21.02
N LEU A 354 1.63 -2.33 -20.30
CA LEU A 354 0.89 -1.25 -20.93
C LEU A 354 1.87 -0.31 -21.63
N ARG A 355 1.55 0.12 -22.85
CA ARG A 355 2.40 1.07 -23.60
C ARG A 355 2.46 2.42 -22.91
N ASP A 356 1.33 2.88 -22.36
CA ASP A 356 1.18 4.13 -21.63
C ASP A 356 0.38 3.93 -20.35
N GLU A 357 0.61 4.76 -19.35
CA GLU A 357 -0.20 4.79 -18.12
C GLU A 357 -1.55 5.42 -18.44
N GLN A 358 -2.61 4.64 -18.28
CA GLN A 358 -3.96 5.05 -18.63
C GLN A 358 -4.78 5.28 -17.36
N TYR A 359 -5.34 6.48 -17.24
CA TYR A 359 -6.16 6.89 -16.09
C TYR A 359 -7.65 6.97 -16.44
N LEU A 360 -7.98 7.07 -17.72
CA LEU A 360 -9.36 7.11 -18.21
C LEU A 360 -9.58 5.93 -19.16
N TYR A 361 -10.71 5.27 -18.99
CA TYR A 361 -11.09 4.12 -19.81
C TYR A 361 -12.40 4.40 -20.54
N THR A 362 -12.43 4.11 -21.82
CA THR A 362 -13.65 4.09 -22.62
C THR A 362 -14.46 2.82 -22.33
N ARG A 363 -15.69 2.78 -22.84
CA ARG A 363 -16.54 1.57 -22.78
C ARG A 363 -15.85 0.37 -23.42
N GLU A 364 -15.31 0.57 -24.61
CA GLU A 364 -14.64 -0.47 -25.40
C GLU A 364 -13.41 -1.03 -24.66
N GLU A 365 -12.60 -0.16 -24.07
CA GLU A 365 -11.42 -0.59 -23.31
C GLU A 365 -11.78 -1.37 -22.04
N LEU A 366 -12.87 -1.00 -21.34
CA LEU A 366 -13.34 -1.78 -20.19
C LEU A 366 -13.89 -3.15 -20.64
N LEU A 367 -14.60 -3.22 -21.78
CA LEU A 367 -15.04 -4.48 -22.35
C LEU A 367 -13.87 -5.37 -22.77
N ASP A 368 -12.82 -4.80 -23.37
CA ASP A 368 -11.59 -5.51 -23.70
C ASP A 368 -10.90 -6.09 -22.45
N GLN A 369 -10.81 -5.29 -21.38
CA GLN A 369 -10.24 -5.77 -20.11
C GLN A 369 -11.09 -6.92 -19.50
N ILE A 370 -12.42 -6.84 -19.57
CA ILE A 370 -13.30 -7.91 -19.11
C ILE A 370 -13.09 -9.17 -19.97
N ALA A 371 -13.02 -9.03 -21.30
CA ALA A 371 -12.77 -10.14 -22.21
C ALA A 371 -11.43 -10.83 -21.91
N ILE A 372 -10.37 -10.06 -21.62
CA ILE A 372 -9.07 -10.60 -21.22
C ILE A 372 -9.18 -11.34 -19.89
N CYS A 373 -9.88 -10.79 -18.88
CA CYS A 373 -10.08 -11.47 -17.59
C CYS A 373 -10.79 -12.82 -17.75
N VAL A 374 -11.73 -12.95 -18.65
CA VAL A 374 -12.46 -14.22 -18.85
C VAL A 374 -11.81 -15.16 -19.87
N GLY A 375 -10.72 -14.72 -20.50
CA GLY A 375 -10.02 -15.46 -21.56
C GLY A 375 -9.50 -16.83 -21.12
N GLY A 376 -8.95 -16.94 -19.89
CA GLY A 376 -8.49 -18.21 -19.34
C GLY A 376 -9.62 -19.23 -19.17
N ALA A 377 -10.75 -18.79 -18.58
CA ALA A 377 -11.92 -19.65 -18.41
C ALA A 377 -12.53 -20.09 -19.76
N ALA A 378 -12.54 -19.19 -20.74
CA ALA A 378 -13.01 -19.50 -22.09
C ALA A 378 -12.08 -20.50 -22.80
N ALA A 379 -10.76 -20.41 -22.59
CA ALA A 379 -9.81 -21.39 -23.12
C ALA A 379 -10.01 -22.78 -22.47
N GLU A 380 -10.15 -22.84 -21.14
CA GLU A 380 -10.46 -24.11 -20.48
C GLU A 380 -11.71 -24.77 -21.06
N GLU A 381 -12.76 -24.00 -21.30
CA GLU A 381 -14.01 -24.52 -21.87
C GLU A 381 -13.84 -25.00 -23.32
N ALA A 382 -13.08 -24.24 -24.14
CA ALA A 382 -12.84 -24.59 -25.56
C ALA A 382 -11.98 -25.87 -25.71
N PHE A 383 -10.98 -26.07 -24.85
CA PHE A 383 -10.05 -27.21 -24.98
C PHE A 383 -10.43 -28.43 -24.13
N PHE A 384 -11.10 -28.23 -22.97
CA PHE A 384 -11.45 -29.32 -22.04
C PHE A 384 -12.95 -29.52 -21.86
N GLY A 385 -13.80 -28.69 -22.45
CA GLY A 385 -15.26 -28.76 -22.32
C GLY A 385 -15.77 -28.37 -20.91
N SER A 386 -14.90 -27.87 -20.03
CA SER A 386 -15.28 -27.50 -18.65
C SER A 386 -14.31 -26.48 -18.08
N ARG A 387 -14.82 -25.59 -17.22
CA ARG A 387 -14.05 -24.62 -16.44
C ARG A 387 -13.56 -25.23 -15.13
N SER A 388 -12.51 -24.64 -14.56
CA SER A 388 -12.00 -25.00 -13.24
C SER A 388 -12.21 -23.87 -12.21
N THR A 389 -11.93 -24.17 -10.95
CA THR A 389 -11.94 -23.17 -9.86
C THR A 389 -10.80 -22.15 -9.97
N GLY A 390 -9.82 -22.39 -10.85
CA GLY A 390 -8.69 -21.48 -11.10
C GLY A 390 -9.15 -20.10 -11.57
N SER A 391 -10.26 -20.03 -12.31
CA SER A 391 -10.82 -18.77 -12.83
C SER A 391 -11.55 -17.89 -11.81
N ALA A 392 -11.60 -18.28 -10.53
CA ALA A 392 -12.38 -17.54 -9.52
C ALA A 392 -11.89 -16.08 -9.35
N GLY A 393 -10.57 -15.85 -9.33
CA GLY A 393 -9.97 -14.53 -9.26
C GLY A 393 -10.28 -13.65 -10.48
N ASP A 394 -10.25 -14.25 -11.66
CA ASP A 394 -10.51 -13.56 -12.93
C ASP A 394 -11.98 -13.11 -13.02
N PHE A 395 -12.91 -13.96 -12.58
CA PHE A 395 -14.32 -13.58 -12.50
C PHE A 395 -14.57 -12.47 -11.48
N GLN A 396 -13.88 -12.47 -10.32
CA GLN A 396 -13.98 -11.38 -9.35
C GLN A 396 -13.50 -10.06 -9.96
N GLN A 397 -12.42 -10.09 -10.72
CA GLN A 397 -11.91 -8.90 -11.42
C GLN A 397 -12.86 -8.45 -12.53
N ALA A 398 -13.41 -9.37 -13.31
CA ALA A 398 -14.40 -9.08 -14.34
C ALA A 398 -15.67 -8.42 -13.74
N VAL A 399 -16.18 -8.94 -12.61
CA VAL A 399 -17.33 -8.35 -11.88
C VAL A 399 -17.01 -6.93 -11.41
N LYS A 400 -15.78 -6.67 -10.89
CA LYS A 400 -15.35 -5.35 -10.46
C LYS A 400 -15.32 -4.36 -11.63
N LEU A 401 -14.78 -4.76 -12.79
CA LEU A 401 -14.73 -3.93 -14.00
C LEU A 401 -16.13 -3.65 -14.54
N ALA A 402 -17.01 -4.66 -14.58
CA ALA A 402 -18.40 -4.50 -15.00
C ALA A 402 -19.17 -3.56 -14.05
N LYS A 403 -18.94 -3.64 -12.73
CA LYS A 403 -19.49 -2.69 -11.76
C LYS A 403 -19.02 -1.27 -12.04
N GLN A 404 -17.72 -1.09 -12.26
CA GLN A 404 -17.15 0.22 -12.60
C GLN A 404 -17.79 0.79 -13.86
N MET A 405 -17.96 -0.03 -14.90
CA MET A 405 -18.60 0.36 -16.15
C MET A 405 -20.05 0.83 -15.94
N VAL A 406 -20.85 0.10 -15.13
CA VAL A 406 -22.23 0.48 -14.78
C VAL A 406 -22.25 1.82 -14.03
N LEU A 407 -21.45 1.96 -12.97
CA LEU A 407 -21.44 3.16 -12.13
C LEU A 407 -20.84 4.39 -12.82
N SER A 408 -20.03 4.18 -13.87
CA SER A 408 -19.50 5.28 -14.70
C SER A 408 -20.47 5.70 -15.83
N GLY A 409 -21.67 5.14 -15.89
CA GLY A 409 -22.66 5.46 -16.94
C GLY A 409 -22.31 4.91 -18.33
N LEU A 410 -21.41 3.92 -18.40
CA LEU A 410 -20.92 3.30 -19.65
C LEU A 410 -21.66 2.02 -20.02
N SER A 411 -22.75 1.69 -19.32
CA SER A 411 -23.64 0.55 -19.59
C SER A 411 -24.97 1.00 -20.19
N ASP A 412 -25.75 0.05 -20.64
CA ASP A 412 -27.09 0.30 -21.22
C ASP A 412 -28.10 0.81 -20.17
N LEU A 413 -27.78 0.75 -18.88
CA LEU A 413 -28.57 1.40 -17.81
C LEU A 413 -28.44 2.92 -17.80
N GLY A 414 -27.51 3.51 -18.57
CA GLY A 414 -27.22 4.93 -18.57
C GLY A 414 -26.57 5.39 -17.26
N VAL A 415 -26.80 6.67 -16.90
CA VAL A 415 -26.24 7.26 -15.67
C VAL A 415 -27.07 6.85 -14.47
N VAL A 416 -26.46 6.15 -13.51
CA VAL A 416 -27.10 5.64 -12.29
C VAL A 416 -26.26 6.00 -11.07
N SER A 417 -26.91 6.16 -9.91
CA SER A 417 -26.25 6.33 -8.62
C SER A 417 -26.20 4.98 -7.90
N GLU A 418 -25.07 4.66 -7.28
CA GLU A 418 -24.91 3.43 -6.50
C GLU A 418 -25.96 3.32 -5.38
N GLU A 419 -26.29 4.44 -4.74
CA GLU A 419 -27.28 4.49 -3.64
C GLU A 419 -28.72 4.21 -4.10
N SER A 420 -29.05 4.58 -5.34
CA SER A 420 -30.41 4.43 -5.90
C SER A 420 -30.62 3.19 -6.76
N LEU A 421 -29.51 2.51 -7.14
CA LEU A 421 -29.56 1.36 -8.03
C LEU A 421 -29.92 0.09 -7.24
N PRO A 422 -31.08 -0.57 -7.54
CA PRO A 422 -31.40 -1.85 -6.92
C PRO A 422 -30.32 -2.90 -7.21
N GLY A 423 -29.87 -3.61 -6.16
CA GLY A 423 -28.79 -4.61 -6.27
C GLY A 423 -29.08 -5.70 -7.32
N ARG A 424 -30.35 -6.05 -7.54
CA ARG A 424 -30.76 -6.98 -8.59
C ARG A 424 -30.45 -6.46 -10.00
N LEU A 425 -30.78 -5.19 -10.29
CA LEU A 425 -30.50 -4.59 -11.60
C LEU A 425 -29.00 -4.46 -11.85
N LEU A 426 -28.23 -4.10 -10.80
CA LEU A 426 -26.76 -4.08 -10.88
C LEU A 426 -26.22 -5.46 -11.23
N HIS A 427 -26.70 -6.51 -10.55
CA HIS A 427 -26.28 -7.89 -10.80
C HIS A 427 -26.66 -8.35 -12.24
N GLU A 428 -27.89 -8.07 -12.69
CA GLU A 428 -28.35 -8.43 -14.04
C GLU A 428 -27.48 -7.74 -15.11
N ALA A 429 -27.18 -6.44 -14.95
CA ALA A 429 -26.32 -5.71 -15.87
C ALA A 429 -24.88 -6.25 -15.90
N GLN A 430 -24.29 -6.52 -14.72
CA GLN A 430 -22.95 -7.12 -14.65
C GLN A 430 -22.92 -8.50 -15.31
N ALA A 431 -23.91 -9.35 -15.02
CA ALA A 431 -24.00 -10.69 -15.60
C ALA A 431 -24.14 -10.65 -17.13
N GLY A 432 -24.94 -9.73 -17.66
CA GLY A 432 -25.09 -9.52 -19.11
C GLY A 432 -23.78 -9.12 -19.78
N ILE A 433 -23.10 -8.09 -19.23
CA ILE A 433 -21.81 -7.61 -19.74
C ILE A 433 -20.78 -8.74 -19.76
N ILE A 434 -20.66 -9.48 -18.64
CA ILE A 434 -19.68 -10.57 -18.53
C ILE A 434 -20.01 -11.71 -19.50
N ALA A 435 -21.30 -12.09 -19.64
CA ALA A 435 -21.70 -13.14 -20.57
C ALA A 435 -21.36 -12.82 -22.03
N GLU A 436 -21.57 -11.58 -22.46
CA GLU A 436 -21.19 -11.11 -23.79
C GLU A 436 -19.67 -11.21 -24.02
N GLN A 437 -18.87 -10.82 -23.00
CA GLN A 437 -17.42 -10.88 -23.13
C GLN A 437 -16.86 -12.29 -23.04
N VAL A 438 -17.49 -13.20 -22.31
CA VAL A 438 -17.18 -14.65 -22.36
C VAL A 438 -17.37 -15.22 -23.77
N GLU A 439 -18.50 -14.89 -24.42
CA GLU A 439 -18.77 -15.35 -25.79
C GLU A 439 -17.82 -14.71 -26.82
N ARG A 440 -17.42 -13.42 -26.60
CA ARG A 440 -16.40 -12.76 -27.42
C ARG A 440 -15.03 -13.43 -27.25
N ALA A 441 -14.60 -13.69 -26.03
CA ALA A 441 -13.34 -14.36 -25.73
C ALA A 441 -13.31 -15.79 -26.33
N ARG A 442 -14.43 -16.55 -26.24
CA ARG A 442 -14.55 -17.88 -26.82
C ARG A 442 -14.31 -17.85 -28.32
N ARG A 443 -14.92 -16.90 -29.05
CA ARG A 443 -14.71 -16.75 -30.52
C ARG A 443 -13.24 -16.47 -30.84
N LEU A 444 -12.61 -15.53 -30.14
CA LEU A 444 -11.18 -15.20 -30.35
C LEU A 444 -10.26 -16.40 -30.10
N ILE A 445 -10.58 -17.22 -29.09
CA ILE A 445 -9.82 -18.43 -28.75
C ILE A 445 -9.98 -19.50 -29.85
N GLU A 446 -11.20 -19.72 -30.34
CA GLU A 446 -11.43 -20.68 -31.43
C GLU A 446 -10.71 -20.26 -32.71
N GLU A 447 -10.70 -18.96 -33.06
CA GLU A 447 -9.94 -18.42 -34.19
C GLU A 447 -8.45 -18.65 -34.07
N GLN A 448 -7.91 -18.64 -32.85
CA GLN A 448 -6.47 -18.79 -32.53
C GLN A 448 -6.10 -20.16 -31.97
N ARG A 449 -7.00 -21.15 -32.08
CA ARG A 449 -6.82 -22.46 -31.47
C ARG A 449 -5.45 -23.09 -31.71
N ALA A 450 -5.02 -23.14 -32.98
CA ALA A 450 -3.71 -23.70 -33.34
C ALA A 450 -2.52 -22.89 -32.79
N GLY A 451 -2.66 -21.58 -32.70
CA GLY A 451 -1.64 -20.70 -32.09
C GLY A 451 -1.50 -20.93 -30.58
N ILE A 452 -2.63 -21.07 -29.90
CA ILE A 452 -2.67 -21.39 -28.46
C ILE A 452 -2.04 -22.75 -28.19
N GLU A 453 -2.33 -23.78 -28.98
CA GLU A 453 -1.71 -25.12 -28.85
C GLU A 453 -0.16 -25.07 -28.97
N ARG A 454 0.37 -24.27 -29.92
CA ARG A 454 1.82 -24.06 -30.03
C ARG A 454 2.40 -23.36 -28.80
N ALA A 455 1.75 -22.31 -28.32
CA ALA A 455 2.17 -21.61 -27.12
C ALA A 455 2.13 -22.50 -25.87
N VAL A 456 1.09 -23.32 -25.73
CA VAL A 456 0.94 -24.31 -24.66
C VAL A 456 2.06 -25.36 -24.69
N ALA A 457 2.39 -25.89 -25.86
CA ALA A 457 3.49 -26.83 -26.02
C ALA A 457 4.80 -26.24 -25.48
N HIS A 458 5.10 -25.00 -25.85
CA HIS A 458 6.28 -24.29 -25.36
C HIS A 458 6.23 -24.04 -23.82
N LEU A 459 5.05 -23.67 -23.29
CA LEU A 459 4.85 -23.45 -21.84
C LEU A 459 5.03 -24.73 -21.01
N ILE A 460 4.62 -25.88 -21.55
CA ILE A 460 4.79 -27.17 -20.88
C ILE A 460 6.27 -27.55 -20.84
N GLU A 461 7.05 -27.25 -21.86
CA GLU A 461 8.47 -27.57 -21.96
C GLU A 461 9.34 -26.62 -21.14
N HIS A 462 9.10 -25.31 -21.24
CA HIS A 462 9.99 -24.26 -20.68
C HIS A 462 9.43 -23.52 -19.48
N GLU A 463 8.20 -23.80 -19.06
CA GLU A 463 7.45 -23.15 -17.95
C GLU A 463 7.18 -21.65 -18.16
N ARG A 464 7.84 -21.00 -19.10
CA ARG A 464 7.70 -19.57 -19.43
C ARG A 464 7.91 -19.34 -20.92
N ILE A 465 7.16 -18.40 -21.47
CA ILE A 465 7.33 -17.87 -22.82
C ILE A 465 7.31 -16.33 -22.74
N ASP A 466 8.26 -15.66 -23.39
CA ASP A 466 8.23 -14.21 -23.50
C ASP A 466 7.20 -13.73 -24.53
N GLY A 467 6.89 -12.41 -24.54
CA GLY A 467 5.84 -11.88 -25.40
C GLY A 467 6.16 -11.97 -26.90
N GLU A 468 7.43 -11.95 -27.29
CA GLU A 468 7.83 -12.08 -28.70
C GLU A 468 7.65 -13.50 -29.19
N ALA A 469 8.15 -14.48 -28.44
CA ALA A 469 7.95 -15.88 -28.74
C ALA A 469 6.47 -16.30 -28.67
N PHE A 470 5.68 -15.69 -27.73
CA PHE A 470 4.24 -15.92 -27.67
C PHE A 470 3.54 -15.44 -28.93
N ARG A 471 3.84 -14.23 -29.41
CA ARG A 471 3.30 -13.69 -30.67
C ARG A 471 3.70 -14.55 -31.88
N ALA A 472 4.95 -14.98 -31.93
CA ALA A 472 5.43 -15.89 -32.98
C ALA A 472 4.66 -17.21 -32.98
N ALA A 473 4.40 -17.78 -31.80
CA ALA A 473 3.57 -18.99 -31.65
C ALA A 473 2.14 -18.76 -32.13
N LEU A 474 1.51 -17.64 -31.80
CA LEU A 474 0.16 -17.31 -32.29
C LEU A 474 0.14 -17.17 -33.81
N ALA A 475 1.15 -16.49 -34.40
CA ALA A 475 1.27 -16.26 -35.85
C ALA A 475 1.69 -17.51 -36.64
N GLY A 476 2.13 -18.58 -35.97
CA GLY A 476 2.64 -19.80 -36.65
C GLY A 476 4.02 -19.62 -37.27
N VAL A 477 4.80 -18.65 -36.75
CA VAL A 477 6.18 -18.39 -37.16
C VAL A 477 7.11 -19.07 -36.14
N PRO A 478 8.17 -19.79 -36.54
CA PRO A 478 9.14 -20.30 -35.58
C PRO A 478 9.75 -19.15 -34.80
N PRO A 479 9.98 -19.31 -33.47
CA PRO A 479 10.66 -18.27 -32.69
C PRO A 479 12.03 -17.99 -33.28
N ALA A 480 12.43 -16.71 -33.30
CA ALA A 480 13.79 -16.34 -33.67
C ALA A 480 14.77 -17.02 -32.72
N ALA A 481 15.80 -17.71 -33.27
CA ALA A 481 16.79 -18.50 -32.55
C ALA A 481 17.68 -17.61 -31.66
#